data_954abc649bf8e0ff870d5320892d1ec4
#
_entry.id   954abc649bf8e0ff870d5320892d1ec4
#
_cell.length_a   1.000
_cell.length_b   1.000
_cell.length_c   1.000
_cell.angle_alpha   90.00
_cell.angle_beta   90.00
_cell.angle_gamma   90.00
#
_symmetry.space_group_name_H-M   'P 1'
#
loop_
_entity.id
_entity.type
_entity.pdbx_description
1 polymer ?
#
loop_
_entity_poly.entity_id
_entity_poly.type
_entity_poly.pdbx_seq_one_letter_code
_entity_poly.pdbx_strand_id
1 'polypeptide(L)'
;IGNSFWELEDDVTLKDSIDMDIIYRNMQDFEDMISSVVIDCVPWNGYTTCMWHNLITAKIVIDKNGKLSALQEKYRIPYPKKLKENIISNNLKLLSGMLPSFDMQIKKAENRGDLVSVNHRVAEFLASYFDIIFALNEMTHPGEKRMQSICSEECKILPNRFDENLNRLFAGMFRESISDVINDMIIEIKTITKM
;
A
#
# COMPACT_ATOMS: atom_id res chain seq x y z
N ILE A 1 2.79 18.20 23.31
CA ILE A 1 1.90 18.54 22.21
C ILE A 1 2.71 18.60 20.93
N GLY A 2 2.28 17.86 19.92
CA GLY A 2 2.95 17.82 18.62
C GLY A 2 4.16 16.91 18.57
N ASN A 3 3.95 15.61 18.55
CA ASN A 3 4.96 14.64 18.14
C ASN A 3 5.16 14.74 16.61
N SER A 4 6.37 14.81 16.12
CA SER A 4 6.71 14.90 14.69
C SER A 4 7.57 13.73 14.22
N PHE A 5 7.43 12.57 14.84
CA PHE A 5 8.27 11.42 14.56
C PHE A 5 8.02 10.85 13.14
N TRP A 6 6.77 10.71 12.74
CA TRP A 6 6.32 10.30 11.41
C TRP A 6 5.52 11.41 10.71
N GLU A 7 4.53 11.93 11.40
CA GLU A 7 3.70 13.07 11.02
C GLU A 7 3.60 13.99 12.25
N LEU A 8 3.04 15.17 12.11
CA LEU A 8 2.70 15.99 13.28
C LEU A 8 1.47 15.38 13.95
N GLU A 9 1.65 14.80 15.12
CA GLU A 9 0.61 14.03 15.81
C GLU A 9 0.61 14.26 17.34
N ASP A 10 -0.52 14.00 17.98
CA ASP A 10 -0.68 13.86 19.41
C ASP A 10 -1.32 12.50 19.72
N ASP A 11 -0.71 11.74 20.60
CA ASP A 11 -1.25 10.49 21.12
C ASP A 11 -1.91 10.75 22.46
N VAL A 12 -3.17 10.37 22.61
CA VAL A 12 -3.94 10.57 23.83
C VAL A 12 -4.71 9.33 24.24
N THR A 13 -4.76 9.05 25.52
CA THR A 13 -5.63 8.02 26.10
C THR A 13 -6.84 8.68 26.73
N LEU A 14 -8.03 8.34 26.25
CA LEU A 14 -9.29 8.82 26.82
C LEU A 14 -9.59 8.13 28.17
N LYS A 15 -10.54 8.68 28.92
CA LYS A 15 -10.91 8.18 30.26
C LYS A 15 -11.28 6.69 30.31
N ASP A 16 -11.81 6.15 29.23
CA ASP A 16 -12.21 4.73 29.12
C ASP A 16 -11.10 3.83 28.55
N SER A 17 -9.84 4.24 28.68
CA SER A 17 -8.66 3.53 28.17
C SER A 17 -8.70 3.32 26.66
N ILE A 18 -9.32 4.22 25.91
CA ILE A 18 -9.30 4.24 24.46
C ILE A 18 -8.14 5.11 24.01
N ASP A 19 -7.18 4.52 23.34
CA ASP A 19 -6.08 5.25 22.72
C ASP A 19 -6.53 5.89 21.41
N MET A 20 -6.11 7.13 21.18
CA MET A 20 -6.48 7.92 20.02
C MET A 20 -5.27 8.68 19.51
N ASP A 21 -4.98 8.51 18.22
CA ASP A 21 -3.93 9.22 17.48
C ASP A 21 -4.58 10.41 16.75
N ILE A 22 -4.07 11.61 16.99
CA ILE A 22 -4.56 12.84 16.37
C ILE A 22 -3.48 13.33 15.40
N ILE A 23 -3.72 13.17 14.11
CA ILE A 23 -2.77 13.56 13.06
C ILE A 23 -3.17 14.95 12.51
N TYR A 24 -2.21 15.87 12.45
CA TYR A 24 -2.39 17.21 11.91
C TYR A 24 -1.81 17.30 10.50
N ARG A 25 -2.63 17.72 9.54
CA ARG A 25 -2.19 17.90 8.14
C ARG A 25 -2.54 19.29 7.64
N ASN A 26 -1.62 19.87 6.87
CA ASN A 26 -1.94 21.05 6.08
C ASN A 26 -2.93 20.66 4.96
N MET A 27 -4.03 21.36 4.85
CA MET A 27 -5.08 21.05 3.87
C MET A 27 -4.57 21.16 2.43
N GLN A 28 -3.75 22.16 2.12
CA GLN A 28 -3.23 22.35 0.77
C GLN A 28 -2.24 21.26 0.39
N ASP A 29 -1.28 20.96 1.27
CA ASP A 29 -0.29 19.91 1.03
C ASP A 29 -0.97 18.54 0.86
N PHE A 30 -2.02 18.28 1.65
CA PHE A 30 -2.81 17.05 1.56
C PHE A 30 -3.58 16.97 0.24
N GLU A 31 -4.19 18.07 -0.20
CA GLU A 31 -4.87 18.15 -1.50
C GLU A 31 -3.88 17.98 -2.65
N ASP A 32 -2.72 18.64 -2.62
CA ASP A 32 -1.70 18.56 -3.66
C ASP A 32 -1.18 17.13 -3.82
N MET A 33 -0.96 16.43 -2.72
CA MET A 33 -0.56 15.02 -2.70
C MET A 33 -1.62 14.14 -3.38
N ILE A 34 -2.89 14.29 -3.02
CA ILE A 34 -4.00 13.54 -3.62
C ILE A 34 -4.14 13.90 -5.11
N SER A 35 -4.04 15.18 -5.47
CA SER A 35 -4.12 15.65 -6.86
C SER A 35 -3.05 15.02 -7.73
N SER A 36 -1.80 14.99 -7.26
CA SER A 36 -0.69 14.35 -7.97
C SER A 36 -0.97 12.88 -8.28
N VAL A 37 -1.55 12.15 -7.31
CA VAL A 37 -1.90 10.75 -7.51
C VAL A 37 -3.13 10.59 -8.40
N VAL A 38 -4.22 11.27 -8.09
CA VAL A 38 -5.54 10.99 -8.70
C VAL A 38 -5.70 11.67 -10.05
N ILE A 39 -5.22 12.92 -10.19
CA ILE A 39 -5.37 13.72 -11.42
C ILE A 39 -4.17 13.52 -12.34
N ASP A 40 -2.94 13.67 -11.82
CA ASP A 40 -1.73 13.52 -12.62
C ASP A 40 -1.34 12.04 -12.83
N CYS A 41 -2.00 11.13 -12.12
CA CYS A 41 -1.78 9.68 -12.20
C CYS A 41 -0.34 9.27 -11.88
N VAL A 42 0.31 9.92 -10.91
CA VAL A 42 1.68 9.63 -10.47
C VAL A 42 1.66 8.47 -9.48
N PRO A 43 2.24 7.30 -9.80
CA PRO A 43 2.30 6.17 -8.89
C PRO A 43 3.42 6.33 -7.87
N TRP A 44 3.23 5.72 -6.70
CA TRP A 44 4.28 5.58 -5.68
C TRP A 44 4.85 4.14 -5.68
N ASN A 45 5.86 3.92 -4.87
CA ASN A 45 6.45 2.61 -4.64
C ASN A 45 5.69 1.87 -3.52
N GLY A 46 4.43 1.59 -3.75
CA GLY A 46 3.49 1.07 -2.77
C GLY A 46 2.65 2.17 -2.11
N TYR A 47 1.50 1.79 -1.57
CA TYR A 47 0.56 2.69 -0.87
C TYR A 47 0.07 3.89 -1.70
N THR A 48 0.10 3.83 -3.02
CA THR A 48 -0.14 4.98 -3.91
C THR A 48 -1.43 5.72 -3.57
N THR A 49 -2.52 5.03 -3.32
CA THR A 49 -3.84 5.64 -3.12
C THR A 49 -4.27 5.73 -1.65
N CYS A 50 -3.36 5.53 -0.69
CA CYS A 50 -3.74 5.51 0.74
C CYS A 50 -4.25 6.87 1.24
N MET A 51 -3.68 7.98 0.79
CA MET A 51 -4.16 9.31 1.17
C MET A 51 -5.50 9.66 0.52
N TRP A 52 -5.72 9.21 -0.70
CA TRP A 52 -7.03 9.28 -1.34
C TRP A 52 -8.06 8.44 -0.59
N HIS A 53 -7.73 7.21 -0.20
CA HIS A 53 -8.58 6.36 0.63
C HIS A 53 -8.98 7.07 1.93
N ASN A 54 -7.99 7.59 2.66
CA ASN A 54 -8.24 8.31 3.91
C ASN A 54 -9.20 9.48 3.72
N LEU A 55 -9.03 10.26 2.65
CA LEU A 55 -9.93 11.38 2.36
C LEU A 55 -11.36 10.90 2.14
N ILE A 56 -11.59 9.97 1.20
CA ILE A 56 -12.95 9.61 0.75
C ILE A 56 -13.72 8.75 1.74
N THR A 57 -13.02 8.05 2.65
CA THR A 57 -13.63 7.18 3.67
C THR A 57 -13.76 7.85 5.04
N ALA A 58 -13.05 8.97 5.28
CA ALA A 58 -13.08 9.66 6.55
C ALA A 58 -14.49 10.15 6.90
N LYS A 59 -14.91 9.90 8.14
CA LYS A 59 -16.12 10.48 8.70
C LYS A 59 -15.85 11.91 9.17
N ILE A 60 -16.49 12.88 8.56
CA ILE A 60 -16.38 14.28 8.96
C ILE A 60 -17.16 14.49 10.25
N VAL A 61 -16.48 14.89 11.31
CA VAL A 61 -17.09 15.23 12.61
C VAL A 61 -17.35 16.73 12.71
N ILE A 62 -16.38 17.55 12.27
CA ILE A 62 -16.50 19.02 12.29
C ILE A 62 -15.91 19.55 10.97
N ASP A 63 -16.68 20.41 10.30
CA ASP A 63 -16.25 21.11 9.08
C ASP A 63 -16.81 22.54 9.07
N LYS A 64 -16.10 23.47 9.70
CA LYS A 64 -16.61 24.84 9.94
C LYS A 64 -16.94 25.63 8.68
N ASN A 65 -16.28 25.35 7.56
CA ASN A 65 -16.40 26.13 6.32
C ASN A 65 -16.78 25.27 5.11
N GLY A 66 -17.14 24.00 5.31
CA GLY A 66 -17.48 23.07 4.24
C GLY A 66 -16.30 22.69 3.33
N LYS A 67 -15.07 23.04 3.72
CA LYS A 67 -13.88 22.78 2.89
C LYS A 67 -13.54 21.29 2.76
N LEU A 68 -13.64 20.55 3.87
CA LEU A 68 -13.34 19.12 3.86
C LEU A 68 -14.41 18.34 3.10
N SER A 69 -15.68 18.72 3.28
CA SER A 69 -16.80 18.13 2.51
C SER A 69 -16.66 18.38 1.02
N ALA A 70 -16.29 19.61 0.64
CA ALA A 70 -16.04 19.95 -0.75
C ALA A 70 -14.85 19.16 -1.33
N LEU A 71 -13.79 18.96 -0.56
CA LEU A 71 -12.64 18.18 -0.97
C LEU A 71 -13.01 16.70 -1.14
N GLN A 72 -13.77 16.11 -0.22
CA GLN A 72 -14.27 14.75 -0.36
C GLN A 72 -15.10 14.58 -1.63
N GLU A 73 -16.01 15.49 -1.91
CA GLU A 73 -16.87 15.45 -3.09
C GLU A 73 -16.05 15.58 -4.38
N LYS A 74 -15.06 16.47 -4.42
CA LYS A 74 -14.14 16.64 -5.55
C LYS A 74 -13.42 15.34 -5.91
N TYR A 75 -13.03 14.54 -4.94
CA TYR A 75 -12.25 13.31 -5.14
C TYR A 75 -13.09 12.02 -5.02
N ARG A 76 -14.41 12.10 -4.88
CA ARG A 76 -15.33 10.98 -4.99
C ARG A 76 -15.63 10.65 -6.45
N ILE A 77 -14.61 10.24 -7.16
CA ILE A 77 -14.65 9.95 -8.58
C ILE A 77 -14.39 8.45 -8.83
N PRO A 78 -14.78 7.91 -9.99
CA PRO A 78 -14.38 6.58 -10.40
C PRO A 78 -12.86 6.44 -10.42
N TYR A 79 -12.36 5.24 -10.16
CA TYR A 79 -10.92 4.97 -10.15
C TYR A 79 -10.31 5.27 -11.54
N PRO A 80 -9.32 6.19 -11.66
CA PRO A 80 -8.80 6.58 -12.97
C PRO A 80 -8.05 5.43 -13.65
N LYS A 81 -8.47 5.09 -14.86
CA LYS A 81 -7.85 4.00 -15.63
C LYS A 81 -6.35 4.18 -15.82
N LYS A 82 -5.91 5.40 -16.13
CA LYS A 82 -4.48 5.71 -16.29
C LYS A 82 -3.70 5.53 -14.99
N LEU A 83 -4.28 5.89 -13.85
CA LEU A 83 -3.66 5.65 -12.54
C LEU A 83 -3.47 4.15 -12.29
N LYS A 84 -4.51 3.35 -12.54
CA LYS A 84 -4.45 1.89 -12.45
C LYS A 84 -3.29 1.33 -13.29
N GLU A 85 -3.21 1.72 -14.56
CA GLU A 85 -2.15 1.27 -15.49
C GLU A 85 -0.76 1.69 -15.00
N ASN A 86 -0.61 2.92 -14.53
CA ASN A 86 0.64 3.45 -14.02
C ASN A 86 1.10 2.73 -12.74
N ILE A 87 0.20 2.52 -11.77
CA ILE A 87 0.50 1.77 -10.54
C ILE A 87 0.99 0.36 -10.88
N ILE A 88 0.25 -0.36 -11.70
CA ILE A 88 0.60 -1.73 -12.08
C ILE A 88 1.95 -1.76 -12.79
N SER A 89 2.15 -0.90 -13.80
CA SER A 89 3.40 -0.85 -14.56
C SER A 89 4.61 -0.48 -13.71
N ASN A 90 4.47 0.52 -12.81
CA ASN A 90 5.56 0.93 -11.94
C ASN A 90 5.92 -0.17 -10.94
N ASN A 91 4.94 -0.66 -10.20
CA ASN A 91 5.20 -1.62 -9.13
C ASN A 91 5.63 -3.01 -9.66
N LEU A 92 5.17 -3.46 -10.84
CA LEU A 92 5.69 -4.68 -11.46
C LEU A 92 7.19 -4.62 -11.73
N LYS A 93 7.71 -3.45 -12.16
CA LYS A 93 9.15 -3.26 -12.37
C LYS A 93 9.94 -3.31 -11.05
N LEU A 94 9.34 -2.81 -9.97
CA LEU A 94 9.95 -2.89 -8.64
C LEU A 94 9.97 -4.33 -8.12
N LEU A 95 8.91 -5.11 -8.36
CA LEU A 95 8.86 -6.51 -7.94
C LEU A 95 9.92 -7.34 -8.65
N SER A 96 10.06 -7.20 -9.98
CA SER A 96 10.94 -8.05 -10.79
C SER A 96 11.20 -7.45 -12.19
N GLY A 97 12.31 -7.80 -12.79
CA GLY A 97 12.57 -7.56 -14.23
C GLY A 97 13.59 -6.48 -14.54
N MET A 98 14.11 -5.77 -13.57
CA MET A 98 15.22 -4.83 -13.74
C MET A 98 16.11 -4.83 -12.49
N LEU A 99 17.33 -4.33 -12.61
CA LEU A 99 18.21 -4.13 -11.48
C LEU A 99 18.05 -2.68 -10.97
N PRO A 100 17.84 -2.48 -9.67
CA PRO A 100 17.74 -3.43 -8.57
C PRO A 100 16.26 -3.72 -8.15
N SER A 101 15.61 -4.70 -8.75
CA SER A 101 14.27 -5.15 -8.32
C SER A 101 14.29 -5.87 -6.97
N PHE A 102 13.15 -5.93 -6.28
CA PHE A 102 13.07 -6.51 -4.94
C PHE A 102 13.41 -8.00 -4.91
N ASP A 103 12.98 -8.79 -5.91
CA ASP A 103 13.35 -10.20 -6.03
C ASP A 103 14.86 -10.40 -6.04
N MET A 104 15.58 -9.60 -6.82
CA MET A 104 17.03 -9.67 -6.91
C MET A 104 17.73 -9.22 -5.62
N GLN A 105 17.17 -8.22 -4.95
CA GLN A 105 17.71 -7.73 -3.68
C GLN A 105 17.48 -8.73 -2.55
N ILE A 106 16.30 -9.36 -2.48
CA ILE A 106 15.97 -10.42 -1.50
C ILE A 106 16.92 -11.60 -1.70
N LYS A 107 17.08 -12.08 -2.94
CA LYS A 107 18.00 -13.18 -3.26
C LYS A 107 19.45 -12.88 -2.85
N LYS A 108 19.92 -11.66 -3.09
CA LYS A 108 21.27 -11.25 -2.65
C LYS A 108 21.41 -11.20 -1.14
N ALA A 109 20.39 -10.75 -0.43
CA ALA A 109 20.39 -10.69 1.03
C ALA A 109 20.33 -12.11 1.62
N GLU A 110 19.49 -12.98 1.08
CA GLU A 110 19.40 -14.39 1.45
C GLU A 110 20.74 -15.12 1.28
N ASN A 111 21.39 -14.97 0.12
CA ASN A 111 22.70 -15.58 -0.15
C ASN A 111 23.82 -15.13 0.80
N ARG A 112 23.67 -13.96 1.44
CA ARG A 112 24.61 -13.47 2.45
C ARG A 112 24.22 -13.84 3.87
N GLY A 113 23.06 -14.47 4.08
CA GLY A 113 22.50 -14.70 5.43
C GLY A 113 22.11 -13.40 6.16
N ASP A 114 21.84 -12.33 5.42
CA ASP A 114 21.54 -11.00 5.96
C ASP A 114 20.03 -10.85 6.22
N LEU A 115 19.59 -11.36 7.37
CA LEU A 115 18.17 -11.39 7.73
C LEU A 115 17.55 -9.99 7.87
N VAL A 116 18.32 -8.99 8.27
CA VAL A 116 17.83 -7.60 8.39
C VAL A 116 17.49 -7.06 7.00
N SER A 117 18.38 -7.25 6.03
CA SER A 117 18.12 -6.86 4.64
C SER A 117 16.98 -7.65 4.04
N VAL A 118 16.87 -8.96 4.30
CA VAL A 118 15.72 -9.77 3.84
C VAL A 118 14.42 -9.17 4.33
N ASN A 119 14.28 -8.94 5.65
CA ASN A 119 13.08 -8.36 6.24
C ASN A 119 12.72 -7.00 5.61
N HIS A 120 13.69 -6.12 5.48
CA HIS A 120 13.48 -4.78 4.89
C HIS A 120 12.99 -4.87 3.44
N ARG A 121 13.61 -5.72 2.61
CA ARG A 121 13.22 -5.87 1.21
C ARG A 121 11.90 -6.59 1.02
N VAL A 122 11.56 -7.54 1.89
CA VAL A 122 10.25 -8.19 1.88
C VAL A 122 9.14 -7.20 2.23
N ALA A 123 9.34 -6.30 3.19
CA ALA A 123 8.37 -5.26 3.51
C ALA A 123 8.09 -4.34 2.31
N GLU A 124 9.13 -3.89 1.60
CA GLU A 124 8.98 -3.07 0.38
C GLU A 124 8.36 -3.85 -0.79
N PHE A 125 8.71 -5.13 -0.94
CA PHE A 125 8.07 -6.03 -1.90
C PHE A 125 6.57 -6.12 -1.66
N LEU A 126 6.15 -6.35 -0.42
CA LEU A 126 4.74 -6.45 -0.05
C LEU A 126 4.00 -5.13 -0.27
N ALA A 127 4.59 -3.97 0.02
CA ALA A 127 3.99 -2.67 -0.27
C ALA A 127 3.64 -2.53 -1.75
N SER A 128 4.56 -2.87 -2.66
CA SER A 128 4.34 -2.85 -4.10
C SER A 128 3.36 -3.94 -4.58
N TYR A 129 3.41 -5.12 -3.98
CA TYR A 129 2.53 -6.25 -4.31
C TYR A 129 1.06 -5.94 -4.02
N PHE A 130 0.77 -5.41 -2.84
CA PHE A 130 -0.60 -5.02 -2.47
C PHE A 130 -1.10 -3.81 -3.26
N ASP A 131 -0.23 -2.87 -3.58
CA ASP A 131 -0.60 -1.71 -4.42
C ASP A 131 -1.10 -2.15 -5.80
N ILE A 132 -0.46 -3.15 -6.41
CA ILE A 132 -0.94 -3.77 -7.66
C ILE A 132 -2.31 -4.42 -7.48
N ILE A 133 -2.52 -5.18 -6.41
CA ILE A 133 -3.78 -5.89 -6.17
C ILE A 133 -4.93 -4.90 -6.00
N PHE A 134 -4.76 -3.88 -5.17
CA PHE A 134 -5.79 -2.84 -4.99
C PHE A 134 -6.07 -2.10 -6.30
N ALA A 135 -5.04 -1.74 -7.06
CA ALA A 135 -5.20 -1.09 -8.36
C ALA A 135 -5.94 -1.97 -9.38
N LEU A 136 -5.64 -3.28 -9.44
CA LEU A 136 -6.36 -4.23 -10.31
C LEU A 136 -7.85 -4.27 -10.02
N ASN A 137 -8.23 -4.20 -8.75
CA ASN A 137 -9.60 -4.22 -8.29
C ASN A 137 -10.27 -2.84 -8.26
N GLU A 138 -9.57 -1.78 -8.70
CA GLU A 138 -10.04 -0.39 -8.68
C GLU A 138 -10.48 0.04 -7.27
N MET A 139 -9.77 -0.48 -6.26
CA MET A 139 -9.94 -0.15 -4.85
C MET A 139 -8.82 0.78 -4.39
N THR A 140 -9.17 1.77 -3.58
CA THR A 140 -8.16 2.61 -2.95
C THR A 140 -7.45 1.83 -1.84
N HIS A 141 -6.13 2.01 -1.71
CA HIS A 141 -5.30 1.30 -0.74
C HIS A 141 -5.62 1.73 0.70
N PRO A 142 -6.04 0.83 1.59
CA PRO A 142 -6.52 1.19 2.94
C PRO A 142 -5.41 1.53 3.94
N GLY A 143 -4.14 1.43 3.54
CA GLY A 143 -2.99 1.51 4.43
C GLY A 143 -2.44 0.14 4.79
N GLU A 144 -1.55 0.08 5.78
CA GLU A 144 -0.81 -1.15 6.13
C GLU A 144 -1.62 -2.20 6.90
N LYS A 145 -2.72 -1.75 7.56
CA LYS A 145 -3.46 -2.61 8.49
C LYS A 145 -4.44 -3.51 7.74
N ARG A 146 -4.43 -4.81 8.07
CA ARG A 146 -5.39 -5.79 7.57
C ARG A 146 -5.41 -5.99 6.05
N MET A 147 -4.36 -5.65 5.34
CA MET A 147 -4.29 -5.76 3.87
C MET A 147 -4.69 -7.14 3.35
N GLN A 148 -4.16 -8.22 3.94
CA GLN A 148 -4.49 -9.59 3.52
C GLN A 148 -5.98 -9.89 3.67
N SER A 149 -6.58 -9.63 4.84
CA SER A 149 -8.00 -9.91 5.08
C SER A 149 -8.90 -9.07 4.18
N ILE A 150 -8.60 -7.77 4.00
CA ILE A 150 -9.35 -6.89 3.10
C ILE A 150 -9.29 -7.41 1.65
N CYS A 151 -8.11 -7.82 1.18
CA CYS A 151 -7.99 -8.39 -0.15
C CYS A 151 -8.81 -9.68 -0.29
N SER A 152 -8.73 -10.60 0.67
CA SER A 152 -9.47 -11.87 0.63
C SER A 152 -10.99 -11.68 0.70
N GLU A 153 -11.46 -10.65 1.40
CA GLU A 153 -12.89 -10.36 1.58
C GLU A 153 -13.49 -9.55 0.42
N GLU A 154 -12.75 -8.59 -0.14
CA GLU A 154 -13.31 -7.56 -1.01
C GLU A 154 -12.77 -7.59 -2.45
N CYS A 155 -11.56 -8.14 -2.69
CA CYS A 155 -10.97 -8.18 -4.01
C CYS A 155 -11.54 -9.32 -4.87
N LYS A 156 -11.98 -9.02 -6.08
CA LYS A 156 -12.49 -10.01 -7.06
C LYS A 156 -11.36 -10.64 -7.87
N ILE A 157 -10.27 -9.91 -8.05
CA ILE A 157 -9.11 -10.33 -8.83
C ILE A 157 -7.95 -10.51 -7.86
N LEU A 158 -7.61 -11.76 -7.57
CA LEU A 158 -6.49 -12.13 -6.70
C LEU A 158 -5.56 -13.10 -7.43
N PRO A 159 -4.26 -13.08 -7.11
CA PRO A 159 -3.34 -14.12 -7.55
C PRO A 159 -3.80 -15.49 -7.06
N ASN A 160 -3.54 -16.55 -7.84
CA ASN A 160 -3.75 -17.91 -7.35
C ASN A 160 -2.94 -18.13 -6.07
N ARG A 161 -3.49 -18.94 -5.16
CA ARG A 161 -2.82 -19.27 -3.91
C ARG A 161 -2.40 -18.03 -3.08
N PHE A 162 -3.15 -16.92 -3.19
CA PHE A 162 -2.82 -15.66 -2.53
C PHE A 162 -2.52 -15.83 -1.04
N ASP A 163 -3.48 -16.38 -0.28
CA ASP A 163 -3.30 -16.59 1.16
C ASP A 163 -2.23 -17.64 1.47
N GLU A 164 -2.16 -18.70 0.69
CA GLU A 164 -1.15 -19.76 0.86
C GLU A 164 0.26 -19.17 0.68
N ASN A 165 0.50 -18.39 -0.38
CA ASN A 165 1.80 -17.80 -0.64
C ASN A 165 2.20 -16.78 0.44
N LEU A 166 1.27 -15.96 0.94
CA LEU A 166 1.55 -15.06 2.07
C LEU A 166 1.89 -15.84 3.35
N ASN A 167 1.14 -16.90 3.65
CA ASN A 167 1.43 -17.75 4.81
C ASN A 167 2.80 -18.44 4.68
N ARG A 168 3.15 -18.96 3.50
CA ARG A 168 4.49 -19.52 3.20
C ARG A 168 5.59 -18.47 3.37
N LEU A 169 5.36 -17.26 2.86
CA LEU A 169 6.30 -16.14 3.00
C LEU A 169 6.64 -15.87 4.47
N PHE A 170 5.62 -15.70 5.31
CA PHE A 170 5.84 -15.37 6.72
C PHE A 170 6.35 -16.55 7.54
N ALA A 171 5.90 -17.78 7.25
CA ALA A 171 6.38 -18.97 7.95
C ALA A 171 7.84 -19.31 7.60
N GLY A 172 8.24 -19.07 6.34
CA GLY A 172 9.56 -19.41 5.80
C GLY A 172 10.59 -18.27 5.82
N MET A 173 10.18 -17.03 6.10
CA MET A 173 10.98 -15.82 5.89
C MET A 173 12.40 -15.84 6.47
N PHE A 174 12.63 -16.63 7.53
CA PHE A 174 13.92 -16.75 8.20
C PHE A 174 14.42 -18.22 8.32
N ARG A 175 13.82 -19.15 7.59
CA ARG A 175 14.11 -20.60 7.74
C ARG A 175 14.38 -21.32 6.43
N GLU A 176 13.79 -20.91 5.32
CA GLU A 176 13.83 -21.59 4.03
C GLU A 176 14.22 -20.62 2.91
N SER A 177 14.36 -21.12 1.68
CA SER A 177 14.58 -20.28 0.50
C SER A 177 13.38 -19.37 0.24
N ILE A 178 13.45 -18.18 0.77
CA ILE A 178 12.42 -17.17 0.59
C ILE A 178 12.31 -16.72 -0.87
N SER A 179 13.42 -16.79 -1.60
CA SER A 179 13.46 -16.42 -3.02
C SER A 179 12.51 -17.26 -3.88
N ASP A 180 12.27 -18.52 -3.52
CA ASP A 180 11.35 -19.39 -4.25
C ASP A 180 9.91 -18.95 -4.04
N VAL A 181 9.54 -18.61 -2.81
CA VAL A 181 8.19 -18.08 -2.48
C VAL A 181 7.96 -16.73 -3.17
N ILE A 182 8.94 -15.85 -3.17
CA ILE A 182 8.87 -14.57 -3.88
C ILE A 182 8.67 -14.78 -5.39
N ASN A 183 9.39 -15.74 -5.99
CA ASN A 183 9.21 -16.06 -7.41
C ASN A 183 7.80 -16.57 -7.72
N ASP A 184 7.24 -17.46 -6.89
CA ASP A 184 5.86 -17.93 -7.03
C ASP A 184 4.88 -16.74 -7.00
N MET A 185 5.01 -15.84 -6.01
CA MET A 185 4.17 -14.65 -5.89
C MET A 185 4.27 -13.73 -7.11
N ILE A 186 5.48 -13.57 -7.68
CA ILE A 186 5.71 -12.77 -8.89
C ILE A 186 5.05 -13.40 -10.12
N ILE A 187 5.14 -14.71 -10.28
CA ILE A 187 4.52 -15.43 -11.40
C ILE A 187 3.00 -15.24 -11.35
N GLU A 188 2.41 -15.44 -10.18
CA GLU A 188 0.97 -15.34 -10.00
C GLU A 188 0.45 -13.90 -10.22
N ILE A 189 1.11 -12.89 -9.66
CA ILE A 189 0.70 -11.49 -9.86
C ILE A 189 0.85 -11.06 -11.33
N LYS A 190 1.92 -11.49 -12.02
CA LYS A 190 2.10 -11.23 -13.46
C LYS A 190 1.04 -11.89 -14.31
N THR A 191 0.51 -13.04 -13.90
CA THR A 191 -0.54 -13.74 -14.63
C THR A 191 -1.84 -12.94 -14.66
N ILE A 192 -2.24 -12.37 -13.54
CA ILE A 192 -3.49 -11.59 -13.45
C ILE A 192 -3.37 -10.15 -13.96
N THR A 193 -2.15 -9.63 -14.11
CA THR A 193 -1.93 -8.28 -14.66
C THR A 193 -1.93 -8.23 -16.19
N LYS A 194 -1.90 -9.38 -16.88
CA LYS A 194 -1.94 -9.48 -18.34
C LYS A 194 -3.37 -9.51 -18.91
N MET A 195 -4.36 -9.53 -18.03
CA MET A 195 -5.77 -9.45 -18.44
C MET A 195 -6.14 -7.99 -18.74
#